data_d08b8d326f172d3085b7838f9e96f2a3
#
_entry.id   d08b8d326f172d3085b7838f9e96f2a3
#
_cell.length_a   1.000
_cell.length_b   1.000
_cell.length_c   1.000
_cell.angle_alpha   90.00
_cell.angle_beta   90.00
_cell.angle_gamma   90.00
#
_symmetry.space_group_name_H-M   'P 1'
#
loop_
_entity.id
_entity.type
_entity.pdbx_description
1 polymer ?
#
loop_
_entity_poly.entity_id
_entity_poly.type
_entity_poly.pdbx_seq_one_letter_code
_entity_poly.pdbx_strand_id
1 'polypeptide(L)'
;MKCKTMKHGNIGLQCMMLAFIFAFCFSSCNDDKNATSAPYDPNLPVEVTDFTPKSGGGKKKMIIYGSNFGIDCSIISVKVGGKEAIVISSKGTSIYCSTPESCFEGTVEIKIGEQTVIASEKYQYEPQMVVTDLCGDVDELGEGNIVETGPFDDCGKIDYPFWFSFDPQHSNILYLSQNNGLLRVLDLEQEMIYTKKLDNINRATTITWTNDGDMILAAPQNGGAKNRNNIILKRGSSTDGQDFKESSWVALARGNACNGSMVLPQTGELYFNHRATGNVYRYNFEENGYNNNPEVPGGSGLNELLAFSVPNQTVDFSMVPHPTGKYVYIIMHESHYILRSNYDEETKKLVTPYIVCGQSGQADYKDLVGINARINKPGQGVFVFNEEYKLANKDDWYDFYFADKENHCIRVLTPDGVVSTFAGRGSASASSYKWGKQNGEVRERARFNQPVALAYDEVTKTFYVGDSGNYKIRKIAKEQAPDDLGGEESNDNQNQEKQ
;
A
#
# COMPACT_ATOMS: atom_id res chain seq x y z
N MET A 1 31.98 20.85 -57.33
CA MET A 1 33.16 20.37 -58.07
C MET A 1 33.44 18.93 -57.71
N LYS A 2 33.28 18.05 -58.68
CA LYS A 2 33.74 16.65 -58.83
C LYS A 2 33.26 15.56 -57.83
N CYS A 3 32.33 14.78 -58.37
CA CYS A 3 32.05 13.38 -58.22
C CYS A 3 33.34 12.50 -58.30
N LYS A 4 33.42 11.44 -57.48
CA LYS A 4 34.16 10.21 -57.85
C LYS A 4 33.48 8.96 -57.29
N THR A 5 32.92 8.23 -58.15
CA THR A 5 32.53 6.84 -58.10
C THR A 5 33.73 5.90 -58.16
N MET A 6 33.68 4.79 -57.39
CA MET A 6 34.37 3.51 -57.69
C MET A 6 33.66 2.39 -56.91
N LYS A 7 32.95 1.50 -57.50
CA LYS A 7 33.18 0.18 -58.18
C LYS A 7 33.38 -0.99 -57.20
N HIS A 8 32.43 -1.83 -57.26
CA HIS A 8 32.30 -3.28 -57.14
C HIS A 8 33.47 -4.15 -56.67
N GLY A 9 33.18 -5.02 -55.72
CA GLY A 9 33.89 -6.27 -55.45
C GLY A 9 32.90 -7.27 -54.84
N ASN A 10 32.46 -8.21 -55.65
CA ASN A 10 31.74 -9.41 -55.28
C ASN A 10 32.65 -10.35 -54.51
N ILE A 11 32.23 -10.79 -53.32
CA ILE A 11 32.66 -12.09 -52.79
C ILE A 11 31.40 -12.74 -52.22
N GLY A 12 30.99 -13.83 -52.87
CA GLY A 12 29.91 -14.67 -52.41
C GLY A 12 30.34 -15.48 -51.19
N LEU A 13 29.46 -15.49 -50.21
CA LEU A 13 29.50 -16.52 -49.18
C LEU A 13 28.10 -17.14 -49.09
N GLN A 14 28.06 -18.41 -49.47
CA GLN A 14 26.91 -19.28 -49.35
C GLN A 14 26.47 -19.35 -47.89
N CYS A 15 25.32 -18.79 -47.53
CA CYS A 15 24.57 -19.19 -46.36
C CYS A 15 23.53 -20.22 -46.78
N MET A 16 23.73 -21.45 -46.37
CA MET A 16 22.78 -22.54 -46.43
C MET A 16 21.52 -22.14 -45.65
N MET A 17 20.45 -21.80 -46.35
CA MET A 17 19.10 -21.73 -45.78
C MET A 17 18.60 -23.16 -45.60
N LEU A 18 18.57 -23.63 -44.35
CA LEU A 18 17.70 -24.75 -43.98
C LEU A 18 16.26 -24.25 -43.96
N ALA A 19 15.55 -24.46 -45.03
CA ALA A 19 14.10 -24.26 -45.07
C ALA A 19 13.45 -25.42 -44.30
N PHE A 20 13.07 -25.14 -43.05
CA PHE A 20 12.09 -25.95 -42.35
C PHE A 20 10.72 -25.65 -42.96
N ILE A 21 10.30 -26.54 -43.85
CA ILE A 21 8.93 -26.57 -44.36
C ILE A 21 8.06 -27.09 -43.22
N PHE A 22 7.48 -26.18 -42.47
CA PHE A 22 6.32 -26.46 -41.62
C PHE A 22 5.15 -26.63 -42.60
N ALA A 23 4.85 -27.87 -42.93
CA ALA A 23 3.58 -28.22 -43.55
C ALA A 23 2.48 -27.96 -42.53
N PHE A 24 1.93 -26.76 -42.55
CA PHE A 24 0.63 -26.50 -41.95
C PHE A 24 -0.39 -27.30 -42.75
N CYS A 25 -0.74 -28.46 -42.24
CA CYS A 25 -2.00 -29.09 -42.59
C CYS A 25 -3.10 -28.14 -42.13
N PHE A 26 -3.57 -27.29 -43.04
CA PHE A 26 -4.88 -26.70 -42.90
C PHE A 26 -5.88 -27.86 -42.99
N SER A 27 -6.13 -28.53 -41.87
CA SER A 27 -7.40 -29.21 -41.72
C SER A 27 -8.43 -28.10 -41.80
N SER A 28 -9.09 -28.03 -42.93
CA SER A 28 -10.35 -27.30 -43.09
C SER A 28 -11.24 -27.85 -41.99
N CYS A 29 -11.36 -27.11 -40.89
CA CYS A 29 -12.49 -27.25 -39.99
C CYS A 29 -13.70 -26.92 -40.88
N ASN A 30 -14.42 -27.93 -41.32
CA ASN A 30 -15.83 -27.74 -41.60
C ASN A 30 -16.42 -27.13 -40.36
N ASP A 31 -16.76 -25.87 -40.43
CA ASP A 31 -17.65 -25.23 -39.47
C ASP A 31 -18.96 -26.01 -39.52
N ASP A 32 -19.13 -26.91 -38.58
CA ASP A 32 -20.44 -27.44 -38.18
C ASP A 32 -21.25 -26.29 -37.57
N LYS A 33 -21.77 -25.44 -38.46
CA LYS A 33 -22.61 -24.29 -38.10
C LYS A 33 -23.87 -24.71 -37.34
N ASN A 34 -24.15 -26.01 -37.19
CA ASN A 34 -25.35 -26.53 -36.54
C ASN A 34 -25.15 -26.99 -35.08
N ALA A 35 -23.94 -27.27 -34.61
CA ALA A 35 -23.73 -27.76 -33.25
C ALA A 35 -23.60 -26.65 -32.19
N THR A 36 -23.27 -25.42 -32.59
CA THR A 36 -22.97 -24.32 -31.69
C THR A 36 -24.19 -23.46 -31.27
N SER A 37 -25.37 -23.75 -31.79
CA SER A 37 -26.61 -22.98 -31.50
C SER A 37 -27.80 -23.87 -31.15
N ALA A 38 -27.57 -25.15 -30.83
CA ALA A 38 -28.66 -26.03 -30.43
C ALA A 38 -29.22 -25.64 -29.05
N PRO A 39 -30.55 -25.65 -28.86
CA PRO A 39 -31.15 -25.48 -27.56
C PRO A 39 -30.81 -26.66 -26.65
N TYR A 40 -30.88 -26.45 -25.33
CA TYR A 40 -30.75 -27.52 -24.35
C TYR A 40 -31.84 -28.61 -24.57
N ASP A 41 -31.41 -29.89 -24.61
CA ASP A 41 -32.32 -31.02 -24.66
C ASP A 41 -32.30 -31.76 -23.29
N PRO A 42 -33.42 -31.77 -22.57
CA PRO A 42 -33.48 -32.43 -21.24
C PRO A 42 -33.31 -33.95 -21.29
N ASN A 43 -33.43 -34.57 -22.48
CA ASN A 43 -33.27 -36.01 -22.68
C ASN A 43 -31.83 -36.42 -22.97
N LEU A 44 -30.93 -35.45 -23.22
CA LEU A 44 -29.52 -35.71 -23.42
C LEU A 44 -28.71 -35.30 -22.18
N PRO A 45 -27.63 -36.04 -21.87
CA PRO A 45 -26.81 -35.66 -20.72
C PRO A 45 -26.09 -34.33 -20.99
N VAL A 46 -25.93 -33.52 -19.93
CA VAL A 46 -25.03 -32.41 -19.89
C VAL A 46 -23.63 -32.98 -19.57
N GLU A 47 -22.65 -32.67 -20.37
CA GLU A 47 -21.26 -33.09 -20.14
C GLU A 47 -20.32 -31.88 -20.07
N VAL A 48 -19.39 -31.90 -19.10
CA VAL A 48 -18.30 -30.92 -18.97
C VAL A 48 -17.01 -31.65 -19.29
N THR A 49 -16.32 -31.21 -20.32
CA THR A 49 -15.06 -31.84 -20.76
C THR A 49 -13.84 -31.10 -20.26
N ASP A 50 -13.90 -29.77 -20.16
CA ASP A 50 -12.77 -28.94 -19.74
C ASP A 50 -13.23 -27.53 -19.34
N PHE A 51 -12.31 -26.74 -18.76
CA PHE A 51 -12.46 -25.29 -18.59
C PHE A 51 -11.11 -24.58 -18.64
N THR A 52 -11.09 -23.30 -18.97
CA THR A 52 -9.89 -22.46 -19.01
C THR A 52 -10.21 -21.01 -18.57
N PRO A 53 -9.31 -20.34 -17.83
CA PRO A 53 -8.05 -20.83 -17.25
C PRO A 53 -8.28 -21.79 -16.07
N LYS A 54 -7.23 -22.56 -15.70
CA LYS A 54 -7.26 -23.46 -14.55
C LYS A 54 -7.02 -22.75 -13.21
N SER A 55 -6.41 -21.57 -13.26
CA SER A 55 -6.13 -20.75 -12.06
C SER A 55 -6.37 -19.26 -12.30
N GLY A 56 -6.47 -18.52 -11.21
CA GLY A 56 -6.57 -17.06 -11.20
C GLY A 56 -7.41 -16.52 -10.05
N GLY A 57 -7.53 -15.21 -9.95
CA GLY A 57 -8.35 -14.53 -8.95
C GLY A 57 -9.83 -14.49 -9.31
N GLY A 58 -10.59 -13.71 -8.54
CA GLY A 58 -11.99 -13.41 -8.82
C GLY A 58 -12.15 -12.57 -10.09
N LYS A 59 -13.36 -12.60 -10.67
CA LYS A 59 -13.75 -11.87 -11.89
C LYS A 59 -12.91 -12.21 -13.13
N LYS A 60 -12.15 -13.30 -13.13
CA LYS A 60 -11.48 -13.79 -14.32
C LYS A 60 -12.49 -14.37 -15.28
N LYS A 61 -12.27 -14.14 -16.56
CA LYS A 61 -13.06 -14.73 -17.63
C LYS A 61 -12.73 -16.21 -17.72
N MET A 62 -13.76 -17.05 -17.66
CA MET A 62 -13.65 -18.49 -17.75
C MET A 62 -14.52 -19.01 -18.89
N ILE A 63 -14.00 -19.96 -19.65
CA ILE A 63 -14.74 -20.70 -20.65
C ILE A 63 -14.83 -22.16 -20.17
N ILE A 64 -16.03 -22.69 -20.08
CA ILE A 64 -16.30 -24.09 -19.77
C ILE A 64 -16.71 -24.79 -21.07
N TYR A 65 -16.07 -25.89 -21.38
CA TYR A 65 -16.31 -26.68 -22.60
C TYR A 65 -17.09 -27.96 -22.28
N GLY A 66 -17.94 -28.38 -23.21
CA GLY A 66 -18.73 -29.58 -23.05
C GLY A 66 -19.79 -29.73 -24.10
N SER A 67 -20.92 -30.36 -23.74
CA SER A 67 -22.03 -30.59 -24.63
C SER A 67 -23.39 -30.40 -23.96
N ASN A 68 -24.40 -30.13 -24.78
CA ASN A 68 -25.80 -29.95 -24.35
C ASN A 68 -26.04 -28.79 -23.38
N PHE A 69 -25.25 -27.71 -23.50
CA PHE A 69 -25.42 -26.52 -22.64
C PHE A 69 -26.62 -25.65 -23.02
N GLY A 70 -27.03 -25.70 -24.30
CA GLY A 70 -28.03 -24.78 -24.84
C GLY A 70 -27.51 -23.36 -25.01
N ILE A 71 -28.39 -22.46 -25.41
CA ILE A 71 -28.06 -21.03 -25.66
C ILE A 71 -28.79 -20.10 -24.71
N ASP A 72 -29.73 -20.60 -23.92
CA ASP A 72 -30.52 -19.84 -22.94
C ASP A 72 -29.78 -19.75 -21.61
N CYS A 73 -29.14 -18.62 -21.35
CA CYS A 73 -28.43 -18.38 -20.10
C CYS A 73 -29.34 -18.34 -18.86
N SER A 74 -30.65 -18.17 -19.02
CA SER A 74 -31.57 -18.09 -17.87
C SER A 74 -31.74 -19.42 -17.13
N ILE A 75 -31.46 -20.54 -17.80
CA ILE A 75 -31.52 -21.88 -17.22
C ILE A 75 -30.15 -22.42 -16.79
N ILE A 76 -29.09 -21.62 -16.98
CA ILE A 76 -27.70 -22.01 -16.70
C ILE A 76 -27.23 -21.30 -15.40
N SER A 77 -26.83 -22.08 -14.41
CA SER A 77 -26.11 -21.60 -13.23
C SER A 77 -24.73 -22.24 -13.21
N VAL A 78 -23.71 -21.45 -12.93
CA VAL A 78 -22.33 -21.91 -12.72
C VAL A 78 -21.89 -21.49 -11.33
N LYS A 79 -21.35 -22.45 -10.56
CA LYS A 79 -20.72 -22.17 -9.27
C LYS A 79 -19.26 -22.56 -9.32
N VAL A 80 -18.40 -21.73 -8.71
CA VAL A 80 -16.99 -22.02 -8.48
C VAL A 80 -16.72 -21.89 -6.99
N GLY A 81 -16.24 -22.97 -6.36
CA GLY A 81 -16.04 -22.99 -4.90
C GLY A 81 -17.32 -22.67 -4.12
N GLY A 82 -18.46 -23.20 -4.56
CA GLY A 82 -19.76 -22.98 -3.95
C GLY A 82 -20.40 -21.61 -4.19
N LYS A 83 -19.69 -20.66 -4.85
CA LYS A 83 -20.16 -19.29 -5.10
C LYS A 83 -20.62 -19.11 -6.55
N GLU A 84 -21.70 -18.35 -6.74
CA GLU A 84 -22.27 -18.09 -8.09
C GLU A 84 -21.30 -17.31 -8.97
N ALA A 85 -21.02 -17.86 -10.15
CA ALA A 85 -20.32 -17.19 -11.24
C ALA A 85 -21.31 -16.44 -12.13
N ILE A 86 -20.87 -15.33 -12.73
CA ILE A 86 -21.73 -14.57 -13.65
C ILE A 86 -21.64 -15.23 -15.02
N VAL A 87 -22.72 -15.88 -15.46
CA VAL A 87 -22.84 -16.43 -16.83
C VAL A 87 -23.06 -15.28 -17.79
N ILE A 88 -22.18 -15.14 -18.79
CA ILE A 88 -22.18 -14.06 -19.76
C ILE A 88 -22.85 -14.52 -21.07
N SER A 89 -22.52 -15.74 -21.53
CA SER A 89 -23.10 -16.30 -22.74
C SER A 89 -22.92 -17.81 -22.80
N SER A 90 -23.74 -18.51 -23.59
CA SER A 90 -23.60 -19.92 -23.91
C SER A 90 -23.75 -20.15 -25.42
N LYS A 91 -23.00 -21.10 -25.95
CA LYS A 91 -23.05 -21.52 -27.36
C LYS A 91 -23.38 -23.01 -27.55
N GLY A 92 -23.99 -23.64 -26.55
CA GLY A 92 -24.35 -25.06 -26.60
C GLY A 92 -23.18 -26.03 -26.29
N THR A 93 -21.96 -25.71 -26.73
CA THR A 93 -20.74 -26.49 -26.45
C THR A 93 -19.74 -25.73 -25.59
N SER A 94 -20.05 -24.50 -25.25
CA SER A 94 -19.23 -23.68 -24.34
C SER A 94 -20.04 -22.68 -23.58
N ILE A 95 -19.72 -22.47 -22.30
CA ILE A 95 -20.26 -21.43 -21.43
C ILE A 95 -19.13 -20.43 -21.16
N TYR A 96 -19.42 -19.16 -21.36
CA TYR A 96 -18.56 -18.06 -20.99
C TYR A 96 -19.08 -17.39 -19.75
N CYS A 97 -18.28 -17.40 -18.69
CA CYS A 97 -18.64 -16.84 -17.38
C CYS A 97 -17.48 -16.04 -16.76
N SER A 98 -17.78 -15.39 -15.67
CA SER A 98 -16.80 -14.69 -14.82
C SER A 98 -16.73 -15.38 -13.46
N THR A 99 -15.51 -15.74 -13.01
CA THR A 99 -15.31 -16.41 -11.72
C THR A 99 -15.74 -15.51 -10.54
N PRO A 100 -16.33 -16.07 -9.48
CA PRO A 100 -16.61 -15.30 -8.26
C PRO A 100 -15.35 -14.95 -7.48
N GLU A 101 -15.43 -13.98 -6.57
CA GLU A 101 -14.38 -13.64 -5.62
C GLU A 101 -14.30 -14.69 -4.51
N SER A 102 -13.10 -14.90 -3.94
CA SER A 102 -12.85 -15.79 -2.79
C SER A 102 -13.44 -17.21 -2.96
N CYS A 103 -13.29 -17.78 -4.15
CA CYS A 103 -13.78 -19.13 -4.46
C CYS A 103 -12.72 -20.21 -4.16
N PHE A 104 -12.17 -20.20 -2.95
CA PHE A 104 -10.99 -20.99 -2.53
C PHE A 104 -11.18 -22.52 -2.69
N GLU A 105 -12.38 -23.04 -2.46
CA GLU A 105 -12.65 -24.48 -2.59
C GLU A 105 -12.50 -24.98 -4.03
N GLY A 106 -12.81 -24.11 -5.00
CA GLY A 106 -12.47 -24.31 -6.42
C GLY A 106 -13.30 -25.30 -7.21
N THR A 107 -14.23 -26.08 -6.62
CA THR A 107 -15.13 -26.97 -7.37
C THR A 107 -15.93 -26.18 -8.40
N VAL A 108 -15.92 -26.62 -9.66
CA VAL A 108 -16.68 -26.01 -10.75
C VAL A 108 -17.93 -26.84 -10.99
N GLU A 109 -19.08 -26.31 -10.58
CA GLU A 109 -20.41 -26.92 -10.70
C GLU A 109 -21.23 -26.18 -11.76
N ILE A 110 -21.83 -26.90 -12.66
CA ILE A 110 -22.69 -26.39 -13.72
C ILE A 110 -24.07 -27.00 -13.58
N LYS A 111 -25.10 -26.18 -13.42
CA LYS A 111 -26.51 -26.60 -13.44
C LYS A 111 -27.17 -26.05 -14.69
N ILE A 112 -27.86 -26.93 -15.45
CA ILE A 112 -28.63 -26.58 -16.64
C ILE A 112 -30.02 -27.28 -16.52
N GLY A 113 -31.06 -26.49 -16.41
CA GLY A 113 -32.38 -27.05 -16.09
C GLY A 113 -32.33 -27.83 -14.77
N GLU A 114 -32.66 -29.12 -14.82
CA GLU A 114 -32.63 -30.02 -13.65
C GLU A 114 -31.31 -30.84 -13.54
N GLN A 115 -30.42 -30.75 -14.52
CA GLN A 115 -29.17 -31.52 -14.53
C GLN A 115 -28.04 -30.70 -13.87
N THR A 116 -27.27 -31.35 -13.02
CA THR A 116 -26.07 -30.76 -12.37
C THR A 116 -24.86 -31.63 -12.68
N VAL A 117 -23.77 -31.02 -13.11
CA VAL A 117 -22.51 -31.68 -13.42
C VAL A 117 -21.34 -30.92 -12.76
N ILE A 118 -20.41 -31.68 -12.22
CA ILE A 118 -19.18 -31.15 -11.62
C ILE A 118 -18.00 -31.43 -12.57
N ALA A 119 -17.19 -30.43 -12.84
CA ALA A 119 -15.97 -30.61 -13.62
C ALA A 119 -14.99 -31.54 -12.89
N SER A 120 -14.20 -32.31 -13.65
CA SER A 120 -13.24 -33.27 -13.11
C SER A 120 -12.07 -32.62 -12.35
N GLU A 121 -11.77 -31.37 -12.67
CA GLU A 121 -10.69 -30.60 -12.06
C GLU A 121 -11.26 -29.42 -11.29
N LYS A 122 -10.51 -28.99 -10.25
CA LYS A 122 -10.83 -27.78 -9.49
C LYS A 122 -10.15 -26.56 -10.08
N TYR A 123 -10.81 -25.41 -9.99
CA TYR A 123 -10.20 -24.10 -10.26
C TYR A 123 -9.29 -23.72 -9.09
N GLN A 124 -8.03 -23.41 -9.38
CA GLN A 124 -7.08 -22.96 -8.36
C GLN A 124 -7.24 -21.45 -8.16
N TYR A 125 -7.93 -21.09 -7.09
CA TYR A 125 -8.11 -19.68 -6.76
C TYR A 125 -6.80 -19.06 -6.27
N GLU A 126 -6.42 -17.94 -6.88
CA GLU A 126 -5.25 -17.15 -6.50
C GLU A 126 -5.72 -15.99 -5.62
N PRO A 127 -5.39 -15.98 -4.31
CA PRO A 127 -5.81 -14.92 -3.39
C PRO A 127 -5.37 -13.55 -3.88
N GLN A 128 -6.29 -12.60 -3.90
CA GLN A 128 -6.05 -11.23 -4.35
C GLN A 128 -5.68 -10.32 -3.17
N MET A 129 -4.96 -9.23 -3.46
CA MET A 129 -4.86 -8.13 -2.51
C MET A 129 -6.19 -7.40 -2.45
N VAL A 130 -6.74 -7.24 -1.25
CA VAL A 130 -8.02 -6.58 -1.02
C VAL A 130 -7.94 -5.51 0.05
N VAL A 131 -8.79 -4.51 -0.08
CA VAL A 131 -9.04 -3.51 0.95
C VAL A 131 -10.27 -3.90 1.75
N THR A 132 -10.15 -3.88 3.07
CA THR A 132 -11.24 -4.09 4.02
C THR A 132 -11.25 -2.98 5.06
N ASP A 133 -12.36 -2.78 5.76
CA ASP A 133 -12.40 -1.93 6.95
C ASP A 133 -11.71 -2.66 8.11
N LEU A 134 -10.89 -1.96 8.88
CA LEU A 134 -10.35 -2.47 10.13
C LEU A 134 -11.19 -1.95 11.31
N CYS A 135 -11.26 -0.62 11.42
CA CYS A 135 -12.04 0.03 12.46
C CYS A 135 -12.43 1.45 12.02
N GLY A 136 -13.33 2.06 12.78
CA GLY A 136 -13.89 3.37 12.53
C GLY A 136 -15.38 3.27 12.24
N ASP A 137 -16.20 3.80 13.16
CA ASP A 137 -17.64 3.81 13.03
C ASP A 137 -18.17 5.23 12.95
N VAL A 138 -18.91 5.48 11.87
CA VAL A 138 -19.60 6.73 11.62
C VAL A 138 -20.91 6.44 10.88
N ASP A 139 -21.93 7.26 11.13
CA ASP A 139 -23.18 7.20 10.41
C ASP A 139 -23.04 7.62 8.93
N GLU A 140 -24.15 7.67 8.20
CA GLU A 140 -24.17 8.07 6.80
C GLU A 140 -23.73 9.54 6.58
N LEU A 141 -23.83 10.38 7.61
CA LEU A 141 -23.44 11.77 7.59
C LEU A 141 -21.98 12.00 8.00
N GLY A 142 -21.28 10.91 8.41
CA GLY A 142 -19.90 10.99 8.90
C GLY A 142 -19.82 11.47 10.36
N GLU A 143 -20.93 11.42 11.10
CA GLU A 143 -20.97 11.75 12.52
C GLU A 143 -20.69 10.49 13.35
N GLY A 144 -19.98 10.65 14.44
CA GLY A 144 -19.62 9.56 15.35
C GLY A 144 -18.87 10.09 16.57
N ASN A 145 -18.94 9.36 17.65
CA ASN A 145 -18.23 9.66 18.89
C ASN A 145 -16.81 9.11 18.84
N ILE A 146 -15.91 9.72 19.59
CA ILE A 146 -14.59 9.17 19.88
C ILE A 146 -14.74 8.29 21.12
N VAL A 147 -14.40 7.01 20.99
CA VAL A 147 -14.46 6.04 22.09
C VAL A 147 -13.09 5.99 22.78
N GLU A 148 -13.07 5.99 24.11
CA GLU A 148 -11.81 5.93 24.87
C GLU A 148 -11.16 4.54 24.74
N THR A 149 -11.97 3.49 24.85
CA THR A 149 -11.53 2.10 24.72
C THR A 149 -12.67 1.27 24.15
N GLY A 150 -12.40 0.48 23.13
CA GLY A 150 -13.41 -0.40 22.51
C GLY A 150 -12.78 -1.40 21.55
N PRO A 151 -13.53 -2.42 21.14
CA PRO A 151 -13.11 -3.33 20.09
C PRO A 151 -13.12 -2.61 18.73
N PHE A 152 -12.47 -3.18 17.72
CA PHE A 152 -12.36 -2.55 16.40
C PHE A 152 -13.71 -2.34 15.71
N ASP A 153 -14.70 -3.16 15.98
CA ASP A 153 -16.06 -3.04 15.44
C ASP A 153 -16.94 -2.02 16.16
N ASP A 154 -16.48 -1.50 17.34
CA ASP A 154 -17.16 -0.44 18.13
C ASP A 154 -16.12 0.56 18.66
N CYS A 155 -15.23 1.03 17.81
CA CYS A 155 -14.13 1.93 18.20
C CYS A 155 -14.45 3.42 17.99
N GLY A 156 -15.62 3.73 17.47
CA GLY A 156 -16.03 5.08 17.14
C GLY A 156 -15.24 5.72 16.00
N LYS A 157 -15.41 7.01 15.85
CA LYS A 157 -14.84 7.81 14.74
C LYS A 157 -13.32 7.91 14.79
N ILE A 158 -12.66 7.69 13.66
CA ILE A 158 -11.23 7.99 13.45
C ILE A 158 -11.13 9.39 12.83
N ASP A 159 -10.94 10.40 13.66
CA ASP A 159 -10.85 11.79 13.20
C ASP A 159 -9.43 12.13 12.74
N TYR A 160 -9.30 12.59 11.53
CA TYR A 160 -8.09 13.02 10.83
C TYR A 160 -6.79 12.33 11.28
N PRO A 161 -6.48 11.14 10.79
CA PRO A 161 -5.25 10.41 11.09
C PRO A 161 -4.04 11.12 10.45
N PHE A 162 -3.03 11.47 11.26
CA PHE A 162 -1.82 12.11 10.74
C PHE A 162 -0.73 11.09 10.40
N TRP A 163 -0.45 10.17 11.36
CA TRP A 163 0.72 9.33 11.27
C TRP A 163 0.53 8.03 12.03
N PHE A 164 0.86 6.91 11.37
CA PHE A 164 1.00 5.62 12.00
C PHE A 164 2.46 5.33 12.37
N SER A 165 2.65 4.61 13.46
CA SER A 165 3.94 4.02 13.80
C SER A 165 3.77 2.75 14.62
N PHE A 166 4.38 1.66 14.20
CA PHE A 166 4.48 0.47 15.03
C PHE A 166 5.35 0.73 16.25
N ASP A 167 5.01 0.08 17.36
CA ASP A 167 5.87 0.03 18.53
C ASP A 167 7.12 -0.79 18.20
N PRO A 168 8.35 -0.25 18.44
CA PRO A 168 9.56 -0.96 18.10
C PRO A 168 9.83 -2.19 19.01
N GLN A 169 9.12 -2.34 20.13
CA GLN A 169 9.26 -3.42 21.09
C GLN A 169 8.07 -4.38 21.14
N HIS A 170 6.91 -3.96 20.60
CA HIS A 170 5.65 -4.72 20.58
C HIS A 170 5.04 -4.67 19.17
N SER A 171 5.34 -5.67 18.36
CA SER A 171 4.96 -5.68 16.94
C SER A 171 3.45 -5.72 16.68
N ASN A 172 2.64 -6.12 17.66
CA ASN A 172 1.18 -6.10 17.61
C ASN A 172 0.59 -4.72 17.93
N ILE A 173 1.40 -3.74 18.40
CA ILE A 173 0.92 -2.42 18.78
C ILE A 173 1.20 -1.40 17.67
N LEU A 174 0.15 -0.77 17.19
CA LEU A 174 0.20 0.30 16.21
C LEU A 174 -0.34 1.61 16.79
N TYR A 175 0.50 2.63 16.85
CA TYR A 175 0.09 3.98 17.28
C TYR A 175 -0.39 4.81 16.11
N LEU A 176 -1.42 5.62 16.35
CA LEU A 176 -1.93 6.60 15.42
C LEU A 176 -2.06 7.97 16.09
N SER A 177 -1.37 8.97 15.58
CA SER A 177 -1.56 10.35 15.98
C SER A 177 -2.74 10.99 15.25
N GLN A 178 -3.56 11.74 15.98
CA GLN A 178 -4.77 12.39 15.46
C GLN A 178 -4.88 13.86 15.90
N ASN A 179 -5.91 14.54 15.41
CA ASN A 179 -6.29 15.87 15.89
C ASN A 179 -6.60 15.86 17.39
N ASN A 180 -6.64 17.06 17.98
CA ASN A 180 -6.98 17.29 19.38
C ASN A 180 -6.05 16.62 20.40
N GLY A 181 -4.80 16.34 20.00
CA GLY A 181 -3.80 15.68 20.83
C GLY A 181 -4.12 14.23 21.16
N LEU A 182 -4.95 13.60 20.36
CA LEU A 182 -5.29 12.20 20.53
C LEU A 182 -4.18 11.30 19.98
N LEU A 183 -3.79 10.34 20.78
CA LEU A 183 -2.94 9.22 20.42
C LEU A 183 -3.76 7.94 20.57
N ARG A 184 -4.04 7.29 19.45
CA ARG A 184 -4.75 6.00 19.43
C ARG A 184 -3.73 4.89 19.48
N VAL A 185 -3.99 3.90 20.30
CA VAL A 185 -3.19 2.67 20.44
C VAL A 185 -4.05 1.53 19.95
N LEU A 186 -3.65 0.91 18.85
CA LEU A 186 -4.32 -0.25 18.28
C LEU A 186 -3.55 -1.50 18.71
N ASP A 187 -4.18 -2.36 19.48
CA ASP A 187 -3.70 -3.70 19.73
C ASP A 187 -4.29 -4.62 18.64
N LEU A 188 -3.45 -5.02 17.71
CA LEU A 188 -3.85 -5.78 16.53
C LEU A 188 -4.13 -7.25 16.85
N GLU A 189 -3.59 -7.77 17.95
CA GLU A 189 -3.81 -9.14 18.41
C GLU A 189 -5.14 -9.25 19.18
N GLN A 190 -5.42 -8.27 20.04
CA GLN A 190 -6.67 -8.25 20.81
C GLN A 190 -7.84 -7.59 20.06
N GLU A 191 -7.58 -6.99 18.90
CA GLU A 191 -8.53 -6.20 18.11
C GLU A 191 -9.20 -5.08 18.92
N MET A 192 -8.39 -4.40 19.74
CA MET A 192 -8.81 -3.32 20.63
C MET A 192 -8.15 -1.99 20.28
N ILE A 193 -8.88 -0.91 20.48
CA ILE A 193 -8.34 0.44 20.38
C ILE A 193 -8.44 1.16 21.74
N TYR A 194 -7.36 1.84 22.11
CA TYR A 194 -7.27 2.69 23.29
C TYR A 194 -6.97 4.11 22.86
N THR A 195 -7.59 5.09 23.50
CA THR A 195 -7.40 6.50 23.20
C THR A 195 -6.73 7.20 24.38
N LYS A 196 -5.58 7.79 24.11
CA LYS A 196 -4.86 8.66 25.05
C LYS A 196 -4.96 10.09 24.56
N LYS A 197 -5.22 11.03 25.48
CA LYS A 197 -5.21 12.45 25.17
C LYS A 197 -4.00 13.10 25.85
N LEU A 198 -3.08 13.57 25.01
CA LEU A 198 -1.86 14.20 25.49
C LEU A 198 -2.17 15.58 26.10
N ASP A 199 -1.76 15.78 27.35
CA ASP A 199 -2.00 17.03 28.08
C ASP A 199 -1.37 18.24 27.38
N ASN A 200 -2.18 19.28 27.13
CA ASN A 200 -1.75 20.52 26.48
C ASN A 200 -1.15 20.36 25.08
N ILE A 201 -1.35 19.23 24.42
CA ILE A 201 -1.00 19.00 23.03
C ILE A 201 -2.29 18.98 22.21
N ASN A 202 -2.40 19.86 21.22
CA ASN A 202 -3.57 19.92 20.36
C ASN A 202 -3.40 19.11 19.06
N ARG A 203 -2.16 18.87 18.66
CA ARG A 203 -1.85 18.11 17.43
C ARG A 203 -0.47 17.48 17.54
N ALA A 204 -0.37 16.20 17.21
CA ALA A 204 0.88 15.51 16.93
C ALA A 204 0.85 15.05 15.47
N THR A 205 1.90 15.31 14.71
CA THR A 205 1.91 15.08 13.26
C THR A 205 2.80 13.95 12.81
N THR A 206 3.86 13.62 13.56
CA THR A 206 4.71 12.46 13.30
C THR A 206 5.03 11.75 14.60
N ILE A 207 5.21 10.45 14.53
CA ILE A 207 5.69 9.58 15.60
C ILE A 207 7.01 9.00 15.14
N THR A 208 8.05 9.09 15.98
CA THR A 208 9.34 8.44 15.78
C THR A 208 9.88 7.95 17.12
N TRP A 209 10.92 7.14 17.10
CA TRP A 209 11.39 6.42 18.28
C TRP A 209 12.88 6.65 18.51
N THR A 210 13.27 6.75 19.76
CA THR A 210 14.69 6.63 20.14
C THR A 210 15.13 5.16 20.05
N ASN A 211 16.43 4.92 20.06
CA ASN A 211 16.98 3.57 20.11
C ASN A 211 16.56 2.79 21.38
N ASP A 212 16.24 3.51 22.47
CA ASP A 212 15.75 2.93 23.73
C ASP A 212 14.24 2.64 23.71
N GLY A 213 13.55 3.02 22.63
CA GLY A 213 12.11 2.82 22.47
C GLY A 213 11.24 3.91 23.09
N ASP A 214 11.80 5.06 23.45
CA ASP A 214 11.01 6.22 23.86
C ASP A 214 10.34 6.85 22.64
N MET A 215 9.10 7.33 22.80
CA MET A 215 8.32 7.92 21.72
C MET A 215 8.60 9.41 21.58
N ILE A 216 8.92 9.85 20.36
CA ILE A 216 9.04 11.27 20.02
C ILE A 216 7.90 11.68 19.11
N LEU A 217 7.26 12.79 19.41
CA LEU A 217 6.18 13.37 18.63
C LEU A 217 6.54 14.77 18.15
N ALA A 218 6.29 15.06 16.88
CA ALA A 218 6.27 16.43 16.39
C ALA A 218 4.91 17.07 16.73
N ALA A 219 4.93 18.15 17.51
CA ALA A 219 3.74 18.85 18.01
C ALA A 219 3.76 20.33 17.56
N PRO A 220 3.32 20.64 16.33
CA PRO A 220 3.51 21.94 15.69
C PRO A 220 2.69 23.09 16.30
N GLN A 221 1.84 22.82 17.25
CA GLN A 221 0.94 23.85 17.77
C GLN A 221 1.48 24.62 18.96
N ASN A 222 1.12 25.89 18.97
CA ASN A 222 1.36 26.86 20.04
C ASN A 222 0.33 26.76 21.18
N GLY A 223 0.19 25.60 21.79
CA GLY A 223 -0.62 25.50 23.01
C GLY A 223 0.14 26.08 24.19
N GLY A 224 -0.12 27.32 24.61
CA GLY A 224 0.24 27.96 25.89
C GLY A 224 1.67 27.84 26.43
N ALA A 225 2.37 26.78 26.20
CA ALA A 225 3.77 26.61 26.51
C ALA A 225 4.58 26.93 25.25
N LYS A 226 5.09 28.10 25.21
CA LYS A 226 5.87 28.70 24.13
C LYS A 226 6.81 27.64 23.49
N ASN A 227 6.47 27.22 22.24
CA ASN A 227 7.37 26.54 21.32
C ASN A 227 7.80 25.11 21.69
N ARG A 228 6.88 24.26 22.00
CA ARG A 228 7.11 22.82 22.19
C ARG A 228 6.82 22.11 20.88
N ASN A 229 7.83 21.86 20.11
CA ASN A 229 7.63 21.35 18.75
C ASN A 229 8.05 19.89 18.60
N ASN A 230 8.94 19.40 19.47
CA ASN A 230 9.23 17.98 19.62
C ASN A 230 9.12 17.66 21.11
N ILE A 231 8.32 16.67 21.40
CA ILE A 231 8.14 16.16 22.76
C ILE A 231 8.55 14.70 22.80
N ILE A 232 9.07 14.27 23.95
CA ILE A 232 9.39 12.88 24.20
C ILE A 232 8.53 12.35 25.34
N LEU A 233 7.97 11.17 25.13
CA LEU A 233 7.34 10.37 26.16
C LEU A 233 8.27 9.22 26.49
N LYS A 234 8.67 9.13 27.75
CA LYS A 234 9.49 8.04 28.24
C LYS A 234 8.67 6.78 28.35
N ARG A 235 9.24 5.67 27.87
CA ARG A 235 8.61 4.37 28.01
C ARG A 235 8.56 3.98 29.49
N GLY A 236 7.43 3.46 29.92
CA GLY A 236 7.24 2.84 31.22
C GLY A 236 7.75 1.40 31.28
N SER A 237 7.27 0.65 32.25
CA SER A 237 7.65 -0.75 32.45
C SER A 237 6.52 -1.74 32.13
N SER A 238 5.41 -1.29 31.60
CA SER A 238 4.30 -2.16 31.19
C SER A 238 4.66 -2.95 29.92
N THR A 239 4.00 -4.06 29.69
CA THR A 239 4.23 -4.94 28.53
C THR A 239 3.11 -4.86 27.50
N ASP A 240 2.09 -4.02 27.73
CA ASP A 240 0.89 -3.94 26.92
C ASP A 240 0.92 -2.79 25.87
N GLY A 241 2.08 -2.16 25.66
CA GLY A 241 2.23 -1.01 24.75
C GLY A 241 1.55 0.27 25.22
N GLN A 242 0.91 0.28 26.40
CA GLN A 242 0.20 1.43 26.96
C GLN A 242 1.05 2.21 27.99
N ASP A 243 2.34 2.05 27.95
CA ASP A 243 3.31 2.59 28.90
C ASP A 243 3.42 4.09 28.97
N PHE A 244 2.98 4.77 27.91
CA PHE A 244 3.16 6.20 27.77
C PHE A 244 2.04 6.94 28.51
N LYS A 245 2.41 7.65 29.57
CA LYS A 245 1.46 8.46 30.34
C LYS A 245 1.24 9.82 29.67
N GLU A 246 0.02 10.23 29.52
CA GLU A 246 -0.43 11.46 28.84
C GLU A 246 0.21 12.73 29.39
N SER A 247 0.49 12.74 30.70
CA SER A 247 1.09 13.88 31.41
C SER A 247 2.62 13.81 31.51
N SER A 248 3.25 12.73 31.07
CA SER A 248 4.70 12.49 31.29
C SER A 248 5.60 13.04 30.19
N TRP A 249 5.04 13.67 29.16
CA TRP A 249 5.84 14.19 28.08
C TRP A 249 6.76 15.34 28.52
N VAL A 250 7.93 15.38 27.92
CA VAL A 250 8.96 16.40 28.15
C VAL A 250 9.27 17.09 26.82
N ALA A 251 9.45 18.39 26.84
CA ALA A 251 9.93 19.11 25.66
C ALA A 251 11.37 18.72 25.35
N LEU A 252 11.64 18.36 24.09
CA LEU A 252 12.92 17.81 23.67
C LEU A 252 13.73 18.79 22.83
N ALA A 253 13.18 19.25 21.72
CA ALA A 253 13.86 20.14 20.81
C ALA A 253 12.86 21.10 20.15
N ARG A 254 13.31 22.32 19.88
CA ARG A 254 12.45 23.41 19.46
C ARG A 254 12.70 23.83 18.02
N GLY A 255 11.71 23.64 17.15
CA GLY A 255 11.65 24.33 15.86
C GLY A 255 10.40 25.21 15.79
N ASN A 256 10.32 26.20 14.94
CA ASN A 256 9.11 27.00 14.80
C ASN A 256 8.07 26.23 13.97
N ALA A 257 7.00 25.77 14.64
CA ALA A 257 5.94 24.94 14.05
C ALA A 257 6.49 23.68 13.35
N CYS A 258 7.30 22.89 14.07
CA CYS A 258 7.81 21.60 13.59
C CYS A 258 6.64 20.65 13.31
N ASN A 259 6.47 20.20 12.09
CA ASN A 259 5.44 19.26 11.69
C ASN A 259 5.98 17.95 11.11
N GLY A 260 7.30 17.80 11.07
CA GLY A 260 7.98 16.57 10.66
C GLY A 260 9.23 16.34 11.49
N SER A 261 9.33 15.17 12.09
CA SER A 261 10.53 14.71 12.78
C SER A 261 10.77 13.22 12.51
N MET A 262 12.02 12.81 12.59
CA MET A 262 12.45 11.43 12.49
C MET A 262 13.71 11.22 13.33
N VAL A 263 13.93 10.01 13.80
CA VAL A 263 15.23 9.57 14.31
C VAL A 263 15.95 8.83 13.19
N LEU A 264 17.19 9.21 12.91
CA LEU A 264 17.99 8.55 11.88
C LEU A 264 18.58 7.25 12.46
N PRO A 265 18.28 6.07 11.86
CA PRO A 265 18.68 4.79 12.44
C PRO A 265 20.19 4.61 12.68
N GLN A 266 21.05 5.18 11.82
CA GLN A 266 22.50 5.03 11.95
C GLN A 266 23.11 5.77 13.13
N THR A 267 22.56 6.94 13.46
CA THR A 267 23.15 7.82 14.47
C THR A 267 22.31 7.93 15.74
N GLY A 268 21.03 7.51 15.69
CA GLY A 268 20.09 7.74 16.77
C GLY A 268 19.72 9.21 17.00
N GLU A 269 20.15 10.10 16.11
CA GLU A 269 19.90 11.53 16.23
C GLU A 269 18.52 11.92 15.72
N LEU A 270 17.89 12.88 16.39
CA LEU A 270 16.62 13.46 15.95
C LEU A 270 16.86 14.51 14.86
N TYR A 271 16.17 14.36 13.75
CA TYR A 271 16.06 15.37 12.69
C TYR A 271 14.65 15.92 12.71
N PHE A 272 14.49 17.24 12.63
CA PHE A 272 13.20 17.91 12.66
C PHE A 272 13.19 19.19 11.83
N ASN A 273 12.02 19.59 11.37
CA ASN A 273 11.89 20.75 10.51
C ASN A 273 11.55 22.04 11.26
N HIS A 274 11.94 23.16 10.64
CA HIS A 274 11.47 24.48 10.96
C HIS A 274 10.57 24.97 9.82
N ARG A 275 9.25 24.91 10.04
CA ARG A 275 8.25 25.13 8.99
C ARG A 275 8.40 26.49 8.28
N ALA A 276 8.68 27.56 9.03
CA ALA A 276 8.72 28.92 8.46
C ALA A 276 9.90 29.15 7.50
N THR A 277 10.97 28.36 7.59
CA THR A 277 12.19 28.53 6.76
C THR A 277 12.46 27.33 5.86
N GLY A 278 11.84 26.17 6.13
CA GLY A 278 12.15 24.91 5.46
C GLY A 278 13.48 24.29 5.90
N ASN A 279 14.13 24.85 6.94
CA ASN A 279 15.36 24.29 7.47
C ASN A 279 15.09 22.97 8.20
N VAL A 280 16.06 22.08 8.17
CA VAL A 280 16.11 20.85 8.97
C VAL A 280 17.22 20.98 10.00
N TYR A 281 16.92 20.68 11.24
CA TYR A 281 17.85 20.68 12.36
C TYR A 281 18.12 19.26 12.82
N ARG A 282 19.28 19.05 13.41
CA ARG A 282 19.73 17.80 14.02
C ARG A 282 19.92 18.00 15.51
N TYR A 283 19.44 17.07 16.30
CA TYR A 283 19.61 17.02 17.75
C TYR A 283 20.33 15.71 18.14
N ASN A 284 21.53 15.87 18.71
CA ASN A 284 22.34 14.76 19.19
C ASN A 284 22.02 14.47 20.64
N PHE A 285 21.48 13.30 20.92
CA PHE A 285 21.12 12.89 22.28
C PHE A 285 22.36 12.55 23.13
N GLU A 286 23.45 12.06 22.55
CA GLU A 286 24.68 11.73 23.28
C GLU A 286 25.33 13.00 23.83
N GLU A 287 25.36 14.07 23.05
CA GLU A 287 25.97 15.34 23.45
C GLU A 287 25.10 16.16 24.39
N ASN A 288 23.77 16.10 24.21
CA ASN A 288 22.86 17.05 24.83
C ASN A 288 21.90 16.43 25.84
N GLY A 289 21.86 15.09 25.89
CA GLY A 289 20.92 14.35 26.72
C GLY A 289 19.46 14.69 26.37
N TYR A 290 18.57 14.39 27.28
CA TYR A 290 17.16 14.80 27.19
C TYR A 290 17.01 16.16 27.85
N ASN A 291 17.11 17.20 27.07
CA ASN A 291 17.11 18.56 27.59
C ASN A 291 15.68 19.03 27.84
N ASN A 292 15.33 19.28 29.11
CA ASN A 292 14.06 19.83 29.53
C ASN A 292 13.94 21.35 29.25
N ASN A 293 14.97 22.00 28.69
CA ASN A 293 14.93 23.43 28.45
C ASN A 293 14.52 23.76 27.03
N PRO A 294 13.23 24.05 26.79
CA PRO A 294 12.71 24.35 25.46
C PRO A 294 13.07 25.75 24.96
N GLU A 295 13.77 26.57 25.74
CA GLU A 295 13.91 27.99 25.45
C GLU A 295 15.06 28.36 24.53
N VAL A 296 15.80 27.39 24.01
CA VAL A 296 16.99 27.67 23.21
C VAL A 296 16.76 27.39 21.72
N PRO A 297 16.30 28.36 20.92
CA PRO A 297 16.48 28.32 19.48
C PRO A 297 17.99 28.42 19.20
N GLY A 298 18.59 27.37 18.64
CA GLY A 298 20.04 27.33 18.42
C GLY A 298 20.85 27.10 19.69
N GLY A 299 20.26 26.48 20.74
CA GLY A 299 21.01 26.00 21.90
C GLY A 299 22.05 24.97 21.55
N SER A 300 23.00 24.76 22.44
CA SER A 300 24.05 23.76 22.26
C SER A 300 23.45 22.41 21.87
N GLY A 301 23.84 21.87 20.71
CA GLY A 301 23.35 20.63 20.18
C GLY A 301 22.36 20.71 19.01
N LEU A 302 21.80 21.88 18.69
CA LEU A 302 21.05 22.07 17.46
C LEU A 302 22.01 22.51 16.35
N ASN A 303 22.12 21.69 15.33
CA ASN A 303 22.89 22.01 14.13
C ASN A 303 21.93 22.18 12.97
N GLU A 304 21.95 23.33 12.32
CA GLU A 304 21.31 23.49 11.04
C GLU A 304 22.01 22.57 10.04
N LEU A 305 21.24 21.67 9.42
CA LEU A 305 21.82 20.65 8.58
C LEU A 305 21.46 20.81 7.11
N LEU A 306 20.20 21.15 6.85
CA LEU A 306 19.65 21.32 5.52
C LEU A 306 18.92 22.65 5.47
N ALA A 307 19.30 23.50 4.53
CA ALA A 307 18.52 24.67 4.18
C ALA A 307 17.98 24.48 2.77
N PHE A 308 16.72 24.11 2.65
CA PHE A 308 16.02 24.22 1.38
C PHE A 308 14.80 25.11 1.58
N SER A 309 14.73 26.14 0.81
CA SER A 309 13.61 27.08 0.86
C SER A 309 12.74 26.89 -0.37
N VAL A 310 11.46 26.76 -0.14
CA VAL A 310 10.48 27.08 -1.16
C VAL A 310 10.23 28.57 -1.02
N PRO A 311 10.63 29.41 -1.98
CA PRO A 311 10.56 30.86 -1.84
C PRO A 311 9.14 31.30 -1.46
N ASN A 312 9.02 32.12 -0.43
CA ASN A 312 7.79 32.75 0.06
C ASN A 312 6.66 31.80 0.53
N GLN A 313 6.97 30.55 0.90
CA GLN A 313 5.98 29.60 1.37
C GLN A 313 6.38 28.99 2.70
N THR A 314 5.38 28.76 3.53
CA THR A 314 5.48 27.91 4.70
C THR A 314 5.56 26.45 4.25
N VAL A 315 6.54 25.71 4.75
CA VAL A 315 6.87 24.38 4.24
C VAL A 315 6.38 23.28 5.19
N ASP A 316 5.38 22.55 4.75
CA ASP A 316 4.87 21.36 5.45
C ASP A 316 5.45 20.11 4.82
N PHE A 317 6.27 19.37 5.60
CA PHE A 317 6.83 18.10 5.14
C PHE A 317 7.08 17.14 6.31
N SER A 318 7.15 15.86 5.98
CA SER A 318 7.63 14.81 6.87
C SER A 318 8.85 14.10 6.27
N MET A 319 9.56 13.38 7.12
CA MET A 319 10.78 12.66 6.76
C MET A 319 10.61 11.18 7.11
N VAL A 320 10.99 10.30 6.18
CA VAL A 320 10.95 8.85 6.37
C VAL A 320 12.34 8.29 6.06
N PRO A 321 13.05 7.77 7.07
CA PRO A 321 14.37 7.20 6.86
C PRO A 321 14.23 5.86 6.13
N HIS A 322 15.14 5.62 5.17
CA HIS A 322 15.27 4.31 4.57
C HIS A 322 15.72 3.28 5.61
N PRO A 323 15.21 2.02 5.61
CA PRO A 323 15.56 1.02 6.62
C PRO A 323 17.06 0.75 6.77
N THR A 324 17.82 0.87 5.68
CA THR A 324 19.30 0.78 5.73
C THR A 324 19.96 2.07 6.19
N GLY A 325 19.18 3.17 6.32
CA GLY A 325 19.59 4.51 6.66
C GLY A 325 20.48 5.22 5.64
N LYS A 326 20.73 4.62 4.48
CA LYS A 326 21.55 5.24 3.42
C LYS A 326 20.99 6.56 2.90
N TYR A 327 19.69 6.79 3.08
CA TYR A 327 19.01 8.02 2.66
C TYR A 327 17.69 8.22 3.39
N VAL A 328 17.10 9.38 3.17
CA VAL A 328 15.79 9.76 3.70
C VAL A 328 14.92 10.26 2.57
N TYR A 329 13.65 9.88 2.54
CA TYR A 329 12.65 10.57 1.74
C TYR A 329 12.00 11.70 2.53
N ILE A 330 11.83 12.86 1.88
CA ILE A 330 11.21 14.05 2.41
C ILE A 330 9.94 14.31 1.61
N ILE A 331 8.80 14.15 2.24
CA ILE A 331 7.50 14.22 1.60
C ILE A 331 6.97 15.64 1.73
N MET A 332 6.88 16.36 0.61
CA MET A 332 6.45 17.75 0.55
C MET A 332 4.92 17.81 0.39
N HIS A 333 4.19 17.82 1.52
CA HIS A 333 2.75 17.60 1.56
C HIS A 333 1.94 18.54 0.68
N GLU A 334 2.14 19.85 0.80
CA GLU A 334 1.38 20.84 0.04
C GLU A 334 2.04 21.22 -1.30
N SER A 335 3.21 20.68 -1.58
CA SER A 335 4.00 21.05 -2.76
C SER A 335 4.06 19.99 -3.85
N HIS A 336 3.45 18.82 -3.62
CA HIS A 336 3.19 17.76 -4.60
C HIS A 336 4.44 17.07 -5.17
N TYR A 337 5.48 16.86 -4.34
CA TYR A 337 6.68 16.11 -4.72
C TYR A 337 7.35 15.44 -3.51
N ILE A 338 8.26 14.52 -3.80
CA ILE A 338 9.10 13.85 -2.80
C ILE A 338 10.56 14.10 -3.15
N LEU A 339 11.35 14.45 -2.12
CA LEU A 339 12.78 14.61 -2.19
C LEU A 339 13.49 13.38 -1.60
N ARG A 340 14.73 13.18 -2.01
CA ARG A 340 15.68 12.25 -1.39
C ARG A 340 16.91 13.03 -0.91
N SER A 341 17.32 12.79 0.32
CA SER A 341 18.59 13.24 0.89
C SER A 341 19.42 12.02 1.26
N ASN A 342 20.58 11.85 0.65
CA ASN A 342 21.48 10.76 0.96
C ASN A 342 22.24 11.03 2.27
N TYR A 343 22.58 9.97 2.97
CA TYR A 343 23.48 10.05 4.12
C TYR A 343 24.93 9.93 3.64
N ASP A 344 25.75 10.86 4.07
CA ASP A 344 27.18 10.90 3.77
C ASP A 344 27.94 10.30 4.95
N GLU A 345 28.63 9.19 4.72
CA GLU A 345 29.37 8.44 5.73
C GLU A 345 30.63 9.16 6.23
N GLU A 346 31.23 10.03 5.41
CA GLU A 346 32.42 10.77 5.79
C GLU A 346 32.06 11.94 6.71
N THR A 347 31.06 12.72 6.33
CA THR A 347 30.63 13.89 7.11
C THR A 347 29.62 13.56 8.20
N LYS A 348 29.09 12.32 8.21
CA LYS A 348 28.05 11.84 9.15
C LYS A 348 26.81 12.73 9.11
N LYS A 349 26.36 13.12 7.90
CA LYS A 349 25.25 14.05 7.71
C LYS A 349 24.40 13.67 6.50
N LEU A 350 23.16 14.12 6.51
CA LEU A 350 22.32 14.16 5.34
C LEU A 350 22.79 15.28 4.41
N VAL A 351 22.89 15.01 3.11
CA VAL A 351 23.29 16.00 2.11
C VAL A 351 22.08 16.72 1.51
N THR A 352 22.35 17.76 0.71
CA THR A 352 21.30 18.54 0.03
C THR A 352 20.36 17.63 -0.76
N PRO A 353 19.03 17.71 -0.51
CA PRO A 353 18.06 16.85 -1.15
C PRO A 353 17.80 17.21 -2.61
N TYR A 354 17.33 16.22 -3.38
CA TYR A 354 16.89 16.37 -4.77
C TYR A 354 15.55 15.69 -5.01
N ILE A 355 14.81 16.11 -6.02
CA ILE A 355 13.48 15.56 -6.33
C ILE A 355 13.61 14.17 -6.93
N VAL A 356 12.88 13.19 -6.37
CA VAL A 356 12.79 11.81 -6.88
C VAL A 356 11.48 11.54 -7.60
N CYS A 357 10.38 12.19 -7.21
CA CYS A 357 9.13 12.12 -7.96
C CYS A 357 8.23 13.33 -7.71
N GLY A 358 7.33 13.59 -8.65
CA GLY A 358 6.45 14.74 -8.61
C GLY A 358 7.12 16.03 -9.06
N GLN A 359 6.40 17.13 -8.96
CA GLN A 359 6.90 18.45 -9.35
C GLN A 359 6.23 19.55 -8.52
N SER A 360 7.02 20.49 -8.04
CA SER A 360 6.54 21.60 -7.21
C SER A 360 5.40 22.37 -7.88
N GLY A 361 4.30 22.53 -7.16
CA GLY A 361 3.12 23.26 -7.61
C GLY A 361 2.31 22.60 -8.74
N GLN A 362 2.64 21.37 -9.12
CA GLN A 362 1.99 20.63 -10.21
C GLN A 362 1.17 19.45 -9.68
N ALA A 363 0.06 19.76 -9.02
CA ALA A 363 -0.90 18.75 -8.56
C ALA A 363 -1.59 18.08 -9.75
N ASP A 364 -1.51 16.76 -9.85
CA ASP A 364 -2.22 15.96 -10.85
C ASP A 364 -2.12 14.46 -10.48
N TYR A 365 -2.64 13.60 -11.32
CA TYR A 365 -2.53 12.14 -11.23
C TYR A 365 -1.91 11.57 -12.50
N LYS A 366 -0.64 11.14 -12.41
CA LYS A 366 0.06 10.46 -13.51
C LYS A 366 1.01 9.41 -12.98
N ASP A 367 0.84 8.17 -13.44
CA ASP A 367 1.76 7.06 -13.22
C ASP A 367 2.89 7.16 -14.26
N LEU A 368 4.04 7.70 -13.87
CA LEU A 368 5.20 7.94 -14.72
C LEU A 368 6.50 7.84 -13.90
N VAL A 369 7.63 8.19 -14.51
CA VAL A 369 8.96 8.14 -13.88
C VAL A 369 9.40 9.53 -13.41
N GLY A 370 9.90 9.60 -12.18
CA GLY A 370 10.56 10.78 -11.62
C GLY A 370 9.73 12.04 -11.66
N ILE A 371 10.30 13.11 -12.15
CA ILE A 371 9.64 14.42 -12.25
C ILE A 371 8.49 14.48 -13.27
N ASN A 372 8.29 13.45 -14.09
CA ASN A 372 7.15 13.35 -14.99
C ASN A 372 5.91 12.76 -14.30
N ALA A 373 6.10 12.04 -13.20
CA ALA A 373 4.99 11.61 -12.37
C ALA A 373 4.24 12.81 -11.78
N ARG A 374 2.96 12.64 -11.50
CA ARG A 374 2.16 13.66 -10.80
C ARG A 374 1.48 13.03 -9.60
N ILE A 375 1.63 13.71 -8.48
CA ILE A 375 1.04 13.37 -7.19
C ILE A 375 0.33 14.59 -6.62
N ASN A 376 -0.58 14.39 -5.67
CA ASN A 376 -1.39 15.50 -5.16
C ASN A 376 -1.54 15.42 -3.64
N LYS A 377 -0.80 16.27 -2.93
CA LYS A 377 -0.71 16.33 -1.47
C LYS A 377 -0.34 14.96 -0.87
N PRO A 378 0.86 14.44 -1.14
CA PRO A 378 1.29 13.17 -0.59
C PRO A 378 1.29 13.20 0.95
N GLY A 379 0.76 12.16 1.58
CA GLY A 379 0.74 11.93 3.02
C GLY A 379 1.90 11.05 3.47
N GLN A 380 1.71 10.27 4.54
CA GLN A 380 2.71 9.34 5.05
C GLN A 380 3.05 8.27 4.03
N GLY A 381 4.32 7.88 4.01
CA GLY A 381 4.80 6.72 3.27
C GLY A 381 5.64 5.79 4.13
N VAL A 382 5.82 4.57 3.65
CA VAL A 382 6.59 3.50 4.29
C VAL A 382 7.45 2.77 3.26
N PHE A 383 8.64 2.36 3.66
CA PHE A 383 9.47 1.45 2.87
C PHE A 383 9.04 0.01 3.10
N VAL A 384 8.94 -0.74 2.03
CA VAL A 384 8.56 -2.15 2.04
C VAL A 384 9.62 -2.95 1.30
N PHE A 385 10.15 -3.97 1.96
CA PHE A 385 11.16 -4.85 1.38
C PHE A 385 10.58 -5.63 0.19
N ASN A 386 11.33 -5.66 -0.91
CA ASN A 386 11.00 -6.37 -2.13
C ASN A 386 12.02 -7.48 -2.38
N GLU A 387 11.60 -8.72 -2.17
CA GLU A 387 12.46 -9.89 -2.30
C GLU A 387 12.98 -10.10 -3.73
N GLU A 388 12.18 -9.72 -4.74
CA GLU A 388 12.58 -9.83 -6.14
C GLU A 388 13.80 -8.94 -6.44
N TYR A 389 13.89 -7.76 -5.80
CA TYR A 389 15.05 -6.88 -5.96
C TYR A 389 16.29 -7.47 -5.34
N LYS A 390 16.16 -8.13 -4.18
CA LYS A 390 17.26 -8.85 -3.55
C LYS A 390 17.73 -10.02 -4.41
N LEU A 391 16.80 -10.84 -4.92
CA LEU A 391 17.11 -11.95 -5.81
C LEU A 391 17.74 -11.49 -7.12
N ALA A 392 17.31 -10.35 -7.65
CA ALA A 392 17.89 -9.70 -8.82
C ALA A 392 19.20 -8.95 -8.53
N ASN A 393 19.69 -8.98 -7.30
CA ASN A 393 20.89 -8.28 -6.83
C ASN A 393 20.94 -6.79 -7.18
N LYS A 394 19.80 -6.10 -7.00
CA LYS A 394 19.72 -4.65 -7.16
C LYS A 394 20.43 -3.93 -5.99
N ASP A 395 20.83 -2.69 -6.19
CA ASP A 395 21.50 -1.86 -5.17
C ASP A 395 20.56 -1.46 -4.03
N ASP A 396 19.27 -1.39 -4.30
CA ASP A 396 18.22 -1.06 -3.34
C ASP A 396 17.07 -2.07 -3.45
N TRP A 397 16.59 -2.54 -2.30
CA TRP A 397 15.61 -3.62 -2.21
C TRP A 397 14.26 -3.18 -1.67
N TYR A 398 14.01 -1.85 -1.60
CA TYR A 398 12.78 -1.33 -0.98
C TYR A 398 11.97 -0.49 -1.94
N ASP A 399 10.71 -0.83 -2.07
CA ASP A 399 9.71 0.05 -2.64
C ASP A 399 9.19 1.03 -1.58
N PHE A 400 8.84 2.25 -1.99
CA PHE A 400 8.25 3.24 -1.11
C PHE A 400 6.77 3.44 -1.43
N TYR A 401 5.91 2.95 -0.54
CA TYR A 401 4.48 3.15 -0.64
C TYR A 401 4.07 4.42 0.09
N PHE A 402 3.17 5.21 -0.49
CA PHE A 402 2.73 6.46 0.13
C PHE A 402 1.27 6.78 -0.19
N ALA A 403 0.61 7.47 0.75
CA ALA A 403 -0.73 8.00 0.55
C ALA A 403 -0.68 9.19 -0.42
N ASP A 404 -1.43 9.14 -1.50
CA ASP A 404 -1.60 10.25 -2.44
C ASP A 404 -2.99 10.88 -2.21
N LYS A 405 -3.06 11.74 -1.17
CA LYS A 405 -4.26 12.17 -0.47
C LYS A 405 -5.36 12.65 -1.40
N GLU A 406 -5.11 13.70 -2.18
CA GLU A 406 -6.11 14.31 -3.06
C GLU A 406 -6.33 13.52 -4.36
N ASN A 407 -5.50 12.50 -4.60
CA ASN A 407 -5.71 11.52 -5.64
C ASN A 407 -6.48 10.28 -5.14
N HIS A 408 -6.80 10.21 -3.84
CA HIS A 408 -7.62 9.17 -3.21
C HIS A 408 -7.08 7.75 -3.42
N CYS A 409 -5.76 7.57 -3.32
CA CYS A 409 -5.11 6.29 -3.58
C CYS A 409 -3.80 6.13 -2.79
N ILE A 410 -3.31 4.90 -2.76
CA ILE A 410 -1.96 4.56 -2.32
C ILE A 410 -1.11 4.34 -3.57
N ARG A 411 0.04 5.00 -3.62
CA ARG A 411 1.01 4.91 -4.72
C ARG A 411 2.24 4.15 -4.26
N VAL A 412 2.99 3.62 -5.21
CA VAL A 412 4.32 3.06 -4.99
C VAL A 412 5.34 3.79 -5.85
N LEU A 413 6.48 4.12 -5.24
CA LEU A 413 7.67 4.68 -5.86
C LEU A 413 8.77 3.63 -5.75
N THR A 414 9.24 3.12 -6.88
CA THR A 414 10.36 2.18 -6.91
C THR A 414 11.71 2.89 -6.74
N PRO A 415 12.80 2.17 -6.38
CA PRO A 415 14.14 2.75 -6.33
C PRO A 415 14.58 3.42 -7.64
N ASP A 416 14.11 2.91 -8.78
CA ASP A 416 14.37 3.43 -10.12
C ASP A 416 13.52 4.68 -10.46
N GLY A 417 12.72 5.17 -9.52
CA GLY A 417 11.91 6.38 -9.66
C GLY A 417 10.58 6.18 -10.39
N VAL A 418 10.15 4.96 -10.64
CA VAL A 418 8.83 4.69 -11.25
C VAL A 418 7.73 4.89 -10.20
N VAL A 419 6.74 5.71 -10.52
CA VAL A 419 5.55 5.90 -9.70
C VAL A 419 4.38 5.20 -10.37
N SER A 420 3.69 4.34 -9.62
CA SER A 420 2.46 3.67 -10.06
C SER A 420 1.42 3.64 -8.95
N THR A 421 0.17 3.34 -9.30
CA THR A 421 -0.91 3.22 -8.33
C THR A 421 -1.01 1.80 -7.81
N PHE A 422 -0.88 1.64 -6.50
CA PHE A 422 -1.02 0.35 -5.82
C PHE A 422 -2.46 0.03 -5.47
N ALA A 423 -3.17 0.94 -4.82
CA ALA A 423 -4.54 0.68 -4.35
C ALA A 423 -5.42 1.94 -4.43
N GLY A 424 -6.72 1.75 -4.61
CA GLY A 424 -7.70 2.83 -4.65
C GLY A 424 -8.06 3.28 -6.07
N ARG A 425 -8.94 4.29 -6.15
CA ARG A 425 -9.56 4.88 -7.35
C ARG A 425 -10.56 3.94 -8.07
N GLY A 426 -10.54 2.64 -7.84
CA GLY A 426 -11.39 1.67 -8.50
C GLY A 426 -11.40 1.76 -10.04
N SER A 427 -12.12 0.88 -10.71
CA SER A 427 -12.30 0.99 -12.16
C SER A 427 -13.31 2.08 -12.51
N ALA A 428 -13.14 2.71 -13.67
CA ALA A 428 -14.07 3.74 -14.17
C ALA A 428 -15.48 3.18 -14.45
N SER A 429 -15.59 1.86 -14.67
CA SER A 429 -16.88 1.17 -14.88
C SER A 429 -17.71 1.06 -13.60
N ALA A 430 -17.08 1.10 -12.42
CA ALA A 430 -17.78 0.94 -11.15
C ALA A 430 -18.42 2.25 -10.64
N SER A 431 -17.82 3.40 -10.94
CA SER A 431 -18.35 4.74 -10.59
C SER A 431 -17.55 5.84 -11.31
N SER A 432 -18.20 6.96 -11.62
CA SER A 432 -17.54 8.17 -12.11
C SER A 432 -16.67 8.86 -11.05
N TYR A 433 -16.92 8.57 -9.75
CA TYR A 433 -16.15 9.15 -8.65
C TYR A 433 -14.88 8.33 -8.41
N LYS A 434 -13.76 9.03 -8.18
CA LYS A 434 -12.45 8.44 -7.89
C LYS A 434 -12.27 8.12 -6.40
N TRP A 435 -13.10 8.68 -5.55
CA TRP A 435 -13.12 8.51 -4.10
C TRP A 435 -14.35 7.73 -3.64
N GLY A 436 -14.30 7.21 -2.43
CA GLY A 436 -15.40 6.48 -1.81
C GLY A 436 -14.94 5.58 -0.68
N LYS A 437 -15.84 4.73 -0.20
CA LYS A 437 -15.61 3.80 0.93
C LYS A 437 -15.67 2.31 0.53
N GLN A 438 -15.59 2.02 -0.76
CA GLN A 438 -15.74 0.65 -1.26
C GLN A 438 -14.55 -0.21 -0.85
N ASN A 439 -14.87 -1.40 -0.36
CA ASN A 439 -13.96 -2.52 -0.12
C ASN A 439 -13.81 -3.39 -1.37
N GLY A 440 -12.81 -4.28 -1.37
CA GLY A 440 -12.57 -5.29 -2.39
C GLY A 440 -11.20 -5.17 -3.05
N GLU A 441 -11.03 -5.73 -4.23
CA GLU A 441 -9.75 -5.78 -4.93
C GLU A 441 -9.15 -4.37 -5.08
N VAL A 442 -7.83 -4.27 -4.85
CA VAL A 442 -7.13 -3.00 -4.66
C VAL A 442 -7.24 -2.02 -5.81
N ARG A 443 -7.32 -2.50 -7.07
CA ARG A 443 -7.33 -1.65 -8.27
C ARG A 443 -8.69 -1.55 -8.97
N GLU A 444 -9.52 -2.58 -8.87
CA GLU A 444 -10.79 -2.61 -9.61
C GLU A 444 -11.96 -2.07 -8.78
N ARG A 445 -11.95 -2.30 -7.45
CA ARG A 445 -13.09 -1.96 -6.58
C ARG A 445 -12.77 -0.95 -5.50
N ALA A 446 -11.64 -1.14 -4.82
CA ALA A 446 -11.33 -0.36 -3.64
C ALA A 446 -11.28 1.14 -3.93
N ARG A 447 -11.85 1.91 -3.01
CA ARG A 447 -11.79 3.37 -3.02
C ARG A 447 -11.47 3.88 -1.64
N PHE A 448 -10.67 4.93 -1.61
CA PHE A 448 -10.38 5.72 -0.41
C PHE A 448 -10.96 7.12 -0.57
N ASN A 449 -11.04 7.84 0.54
CA ASN A 449 -11.37 9.25 0.54
C ASN A 449 -10.32 10.03 1.33
N GLN A 450 -9.38 10.66 0.63
CA GLN A 450 -8.27 11.40 1.21
C GLN A 450 -7.44 10.57 2.23
N PRO A 451 -6.82 9.46 1.82
CA PRO A 451 -5.93 8.70 2.72
C PRO A 451 -4.72 9.57 3.09
N VAL A 452 -4.30 9.54 4.37
CA VAL A 452 -3.20 10.39 4.87
C VAL A 452 -2.11 9.55 5.53
N ALA A 453 -2.47 8.70 6.49
CA ALA A 453 -1.54 7.87 7.24
C ALA A 453 -1.39 6.49 6.59
N LEU A 454 -0.18 5.93 6.66
CA LEU A 454 0.14 4.61 6.10
C LEU A 454 1.17 3.91 6.98
N ALA A 455 0.88 2.66 7.35
CA ALA A 455 1.84 1.75 7.98
C ALA A 455 1.86 0.41 7.26
N TYR A 456 2.93 -0.35 7.43
CA TYR A 456 3.09 -1.69 6.89
C TYR A 456 3.63 -2.64 7.94
N ASP A 457 2.98 -3.77 8.10
CA ASP A 457 3.44 -4.88 8.94
C ASP A 457 4.20 -5.89 8.07
N GLU A 458 5.49 -6.00 8.32
CA GLU A 458 6.37 -6.93 7.60
C GLU A 458 6.05 -8.40 7.88
N VAL A 459 5.48 -8.73 9.03
CA VAL A 459 5.17 -10.10 9.42
C VAL A 459 3.93 -10.59 8.69
N THR A 460 2.83 -9.85 8.81
CA THR A 460 1.54 -10.20 8.19
C THR A 460 1.40 -9.72 6.75
N LYS A 461 2.41 -8.98 6.24
CA LYS A 461 2.37 -8.36 4.90
C LYS A 461 1.14 -7.47 4.67
N THR A 462 0.73 -6.74 5.71
CA THR A 462 -0.49 -5.96 5.76
C THR A 462 -0.20 -4.46 5.81
N PHE A 463 -0.90 -3.68 4.98
CA PHE A 463 -0.92 -2.23 5.10
C PHE A 463 -2.11 -1.77 5.94
N TYR A 464 -1.88 -0.74 6.75
CA TYR A 464 -2.89 0.00 7.50
C TYR A 464 -2.97 1.42 6.94
N VAL A 465 -4.17 1.84 6.56
CA VAL A 465 -4.42 3.13 5.89
C VAL A 465 -5.36 3.98 6.73
N GLY A 466 -4.93 5.16 7.11
CA GLY A 466 -5.78 6.19 7.70
C GLY A 466 -6.59 6.88 6.62
N ASP A 467 -7.82 6.46 6.42
CA ASP A 467 -8.73 6.92 5.37
C ASP A 467 -9.57 8.11 5.88
N SER A 468 -8.92 9.29 5.88
CA SER A 468 -9.35 10.49 6.59
C SER A 468 -10.77 10.94 6.25
N GLY A 469 -11.13 11.00 4.97
CA GLY A 469 -12.46 11.45 4.54
C GLY A 469 -13.57 10.40 4.75
N ASN A 470 -13.20 9.17 5.11
CA ASN A 470 -14.13 8.11 5.51
C ASN A 470 -14.13 7.88 7.04
N TYR A 471 -13.29 8.58 7.79
CA TYR A 471 -13.16 8.46 9.25
C TYR A 471 -12.85 7.04 9.73
N LYS A 472 -12.06 6.29 8.95
CA LYS A 472 -11.76 4.87 9.15
C LYS A 472 -10.28 4.57 9.07
N ILE A 473 -9.91 3.45 9.67
CA ILE A 473 -8.68 2.74 9.35
C ILE A 473 -9.05 1.57 8.44
N ARG A 474 -8.36 1.49 7.31
CA ARG A 474 -8.55 0.42 6.31
C ARG A 474 -7.34 -0.50 6.33
N LYS A 475 -7.56 -1.77 6.02
CA LYS A 475 -6.55 -2.81 5.90
C LYS A 475 -6.39 -3.22 4.44
N ILE A 476 -5.14 -3.36 3.95
CA ILE A 476 -4.85 -3.95 2.64
C ILE A 476 -4.02 -5.20 2.89
N ALA A 477 -4.55 -6.35 2.55
CA ALA A 477 -3.92 -7.65 2.75
C ALA A 477 -4.34 -8.63 1.65
N LYS A 478 -3.66 -9.76 1.53
CA LYS A 478 -4.16 -10.88 0.74
C LYS A 478 -5.42 -11.46 1.37
N GLU A 479 -6.37 -11.88 0.54
CA GLU A 479 -7.49 -12.68 0.97
C GLU A 479 -7.00 -13.95 1.67
N GLN A 480 -7.70 -14.34 2.74
CA GLN A 480 -7.44 -15.58 3.45
C GLN A 480 -8.55 -16.59 3.16
N ALA A 481 -8.18 -17.86 2.99
CA ALA A 481 -9.14 -18.92 2.91
C ALA A 481 -9.87 -19.04 4.26
N PRO A 482 -11.16 -19.42 4.27
CA PRO A 482 -11.85 -19.79 5.51
C PRO A 482 -11.11 -20.94 6.22
N ASP A 483 -11.03 -20.89 7.56
CA ASP A 483 -10.29 -21.85 8.39
C ASP A 483 -10.74 -23.32 8.21
N ASP A 484 -11.97 -23.54 7.79
CA ASP A 484 -12.56 -24.85 7.55
C ASP A 484 -12.09 -25.53 6.25
N LEU A 485 -11.40 -24.80 5.37
CA LEU A 485 -10.85 -25.38 4.13
C LEU A 485 -9.45 -25.99 4.28
N GLY A 486 -8.93 -26.11 5.50
CA GLY A 486 -7.71 -26.85 5.86
C GLY A 486 -6.55 -26.56 4.92
N GLY A 487 -5.95 -25.39 5.01
CA GLY A 487 -4.70 -25.13 4.33
C GLY A 487 -3.62 -26.06 4.89
N GLU A 488 -3.16 -27.03 4.10
CA GLU A 488 -1.84 -27.61 4.33
C GLU A 488 -0.84 -26.47 4.28
N GLU A 489 -0.38 -26.02 5.44
CA GLU A 489 0.82 -25.19 5.52
C GLU A 489 1.92 -25.97 4.80
N SER A 490 2.39 -25.43 3.68
CA SER A 490 3.59 -25.94 3.04
C SER A 490 4.76 -25.69 3.99
N ASN A 491 5.09 -26.71 4.78
CA ASN A 491 6.29 -26.80 5.62
C ASN A 491 7.54 -26.93 4.73
N ASP A 492 7.85 -25.92 3.95
CA ASP A 492 9.05 -25.88 3.11
C ASP A 492 10.23 -25.12 3.74
N ASN A 493 10.22 -24.89 5.07
CA ASN A 493 11.33 -24.20 5.76
C ASN A 493 11.88 -24.92 6.99
N GLN A 494 12.02 -26.25 6.97
CA GLN A 494 12.83 -26.94 7.97
C GLN A 494 13.76 -27.98 7.34
N ASN A 495 14.74 -27.56 6.54
CA ASN A 495 15.92 -28.40 6.24
C ASN A 495 17.09 -27.60 5.62
N GLN A 496 17.53 -26.52 6.26
CA GLN A 496 18.86 -25.94 6.00
C GLN A 496 19.52 -25.42 7.26
N GLU A 497 19.58 -26.24 8.29
CA GLU A 497 20.58 -26.08 9.36
C GLU A 497 20.99 -27.45 9.86
N LYS A 498 21.85 -28.10 9.09
CA LYS A 498 22.82 -29.15 9.54
C LYS A 498 23.59 -29.65 8.32
N GLN A 499 24.62 -28.93 7.93
CA GLN A 499 25.90 -29.49 7.47
C GLN A 499 26.98 -28.39 7.49
#